data_4a2d004cd1f6e1865cc09d1c97a6d7d6
#
_entry.id   4a2d004cd1f6e1865cc09d1c97a6d7d6
#
_cell.length_a   1.000
_cell.length_b   1.000
_cell.length_c   1.000
_cell.angle_alpha   90.00
_cell.angle_beta   90.00
_cell.angle_gamma   90.00
#
_symmetry.space_group_name_H-M   'P 1'
#
loop_
_entity.id
_entity.type
_entity.pdbx_description
1 polymer ?
#
loop_
_entity_poly.entity_id
_entity_poly.type
_entity_poly.pdbx_seq_one_letter_code
_entity_poly.pdbx_strand_id
1 'polypeptide(L)'
;MIYRITHTLKYLTGLDYAGRNFAVFPDDTMVVSYPRSGNTWTRFLIANLLHPSKDVSFLNIESLIPDTTTISSLRLKRIPRPRVIKTHEYFDHRYPKVVYIVRDPRDVVLSCHNFQRKYRQIPDAYPLEQYVDDFLVGRSTERAWGTWGENVGSWLSSRSGHPSFLLVRFEDMLQHPHEELKRLGDFLGVAATVEILEQVIRRSSADSMRELEKKQQDQWVGARKHRKDIPFVGSARAGGWKAKLPERGVAKIEAAWGHLMLALGYDLVTTAAAPDRRQVLPQTAALAR
;
A
#
# COMPACT_ATOMS: atom_id res chain seq x y z
N MET A 1 -10.68 25.04 -21.01
CA MET A 1 -9.42 25.67 -21.46
C MET A 1 -8.58 26.15 -20.26
N ILE A 2 -9.09 26.99 -19.39
CA ILE A 2 -8.39 27.55 -18.20
C ILE A 2 -7.83 26.44 -17.28
N TYR A 3 -8.58 25.38 -16.98
CA TYR A 3 -8.15 24.26 -16.14
C TYR A 3 -6.90 23.54 -16.70
N ARG A 4 -6.83 23.31 -18.02
CA ARG A 4 -5.65 22.70 -18.66
C ARG A 4 -4.42 23.60 -18.57
N ILE A 5 -4.58 24.92 -18.75
CA ILE A 5 -3.48 25.87 -18.66
C ILE A 5 -2.94 25.96 -17.23
N THR A 6 -3.82 26.00 -16.23
CA THR A 6 -3.39 26.03 -14.82
C THR A 6 -2.71 24.73 -14.38
N HIS A 7 -3.16 23.58 -14.88
CA HIS A 7 -2.52 22.28 -14.61
C HIS A 7 -1.14 22.21 -15.27
N THR A 8 -1.02 22.63 -16.52
CA THR A 8 0.27 22.66 -17.24
C THR A 8 1.27 23.60 -16.55
N LEU A 9 0.84 24.78 -16.12
CA LEU A 9 1.69 25.72 -15.36
C LEU A 9 2.13 25.15 -14.03
N LYS A 10 1.25 24.51 -13.26
CA LYS A 10 1.61 23.82 -12.00
C LYS A 10 2.61 22.69 -12.24
N TYR A 11 2.42 21.93 -13.31
CA TYR A 11 3.34 20.88 -13.72
C TYR A 11 4.73 21.41 -14.04
N LEU A 12 4.82 22.44 -14.89
CA LEU A 12 6.09 23.08 -15.29
C LEU A 12 6.82 23.74 -14.11
N THR A 13 6.08 24.28 -13.15
CA THR A 13 6.64 24.92 -11.95
C THR A 13 6.93 23.93 -10.81
N GLY A 14 6.58 22.65 -10.97
CA GLY A 14 6.71 21.63 -9.91
C GLY A 14 5.74 21.83 -8.73
N LEU A 15 4.70 22.65 -8.91
CA LEU A 15 3.65 22.90 -7.91
C LEU A 15 2.52 21.88 -7.98
N ASP A 16 2.49 21.04 -9.01
CA ASP A 16 1.55 19.91 -9.11
C ASP A 16 1.99 18.74 -8.20
N TYR A 17 1.07 17.83 -7.91
CA TYR A 17 1.40 16.62 -7.17
C TYR A 17 2.53 15.85 -7.86
N ALA A 18 3.42 15.27 -7.06
CA ALA A 18 4.61 14.61 -7.57
C ALA A 18 4.27 13.44 -8.50
N GLY A 19 3.29 12.60 -8.13
CA GLY A 19 2.92 11.44 -8.92
C GLY A 19 4.16 10.64 -9.32
N ARG A 20 4.40 10.49 -10.64
CA ARG A 20 5.62 9.90 -11.20
C ARG A 20 6.70 10.95 -11.55
N ASN A 21 6.36 12.23 -11.55
CA ASN A 21 7.21 13.30 -12.08
C ASN A 21 7.99 14.01 -10.98
N PHE A 22 8.89 13.30 -10.34
CA PHE A 22 9.80 13.88 -9.35
C PHE A 22 11.23 13.36 -9.55
N ALA A 23 12.19 14.11 -9.01
CA ALA A 23 13.58 13.69 -9.00
C ALA A 23 13.76 12.55 -7.99
N VAL A 24 14.19 11.40 -8.48
CA VAL A 24 14.58 10.23 -7.67
C VAL A 24 16.11 10.28 -7.49
N PHE A 25 16.57 10.08 -6.26
CA PHE A 25 17.98 10.06 -5.92
C PHE A 25 18.45 8.64 -5.56
N PRO A 26 19.75 8.33 -5.71
CA PRO A 26 20.28 6.98 -5.47
C PRO A 26 20.09 6.45 -4.04
N ASP A 27 19.89 7.33 -3.06
CA ASP A 27 19.68 7.01 -1.64
C ASP A 27 18.20 7.05 -1.21
N ASP A 28 17.26 7.24 -2.16
CA ASP A 28 15.84 7.17 -1.86
C ASP A 28 15.39 5.73 -1.59
N THR A 29 14.48 5.57 -0.65
CA THR A 29 13.75 4.33 -0.44
C THR A 29 12.26 4.55 -0.74
N MET A 30 11.70 3.71 -1.60
CA MET A 30 10.30 3.80 -1.98
C MET A 30 9.46 2.80 -1.20
N VAL A 31 8.38 3.26 -0.58
CA VAL A 31 7.35 2.43 0.07
C VAL A 31 6.18 2.32 -0.89
N VAL A 32 6.10 1.19 -1.57
CA VAL A 32 5.18 0.98 -2.69
C VAL A 32 4.13 -0.06 -2.33
N SER A 33 2.93 0.13 -2.81
CA SER A 33 1.86 -0.88 -2.74
C SER A 33 0.76 -0.56 -3.72
N TYR A 34 -0.03 -1.55 -4.10
CA TYR A 34 -1.37 -1.26 -4.61
C TYR A 34 -2.20 -0.55 -3.51
N PRO A 35 -3.10 0.38 -3.85
CA PRO A 35 -3.93 1.06 -2.86
C PRO A 35 -4.64 0.10 -1.91
N ARG A 36 -4.77 0.50 -0.63
CA ARG A 36 -5.43 -0.26 0.44
C ARG A 36 -4.76 -1.56 0.88
N SER A 37 -3.52 -1.80 0.48
CA SER A 37 -2.71 -2.96 0.90
C SER A 37 -1.98 -2.78 2.25
N GLY A 38 -2.28 -1.74 3.03
CA GLY A 38 -1.66 -1.51 4.35
C GLY A 38 -0.54 -0.46 4.34
N ASN A 39 -0.36 0.29 3.23
CA ASN A 39 0.71 1.27 3.09
C ASN A 39 0.77 2.29 4.24
N THR A 40 -0.36 2.85 4.67
CA THR A 40 -0.39 3.82 5.78
C THR A 40 0.13 3.22 7.08
N TRP A 41 -0.25 1.99 7.39
CA TRP A 41 0.26 1.28 8.57
C TRP A 41 1.78 1.06 8.48
N THR A 42 2.26 0.59 7.33
CA THR A 42 3.71 0.41 7.11
C THR A 42 4.48 1.73 7.20
N ARG A 43 3.89 2.84 6.73
CA ARG A 43 4.49 4.18 6.92
C ARG A 43 4.65 4.54 8.40
N PHE A 44 3.65 4.23 9.24
CA PHE A 44 3.73 4.45 10.68
C PHE A 44 4.80 3.57 11.33
N LEU A 45 4.90 2.29 10.94
CA LEU A 45 5.95 1.38 11.40
C LEU A 45 7.34 1.92 11.02
N ILE A 46 7.55 2.26 9.77
CA ILE A 46 8.84 2.81 9.29
C ILE A 46 9.14 4.16 9.96
N ALA A 47 8.17 5.06 10.06
CA ALA A 47 8.40 6.36 10.67
C ALA A 47 8.76 6.26 12.16
N ASN A 48 8.08 5.39 12.93
CA ASN A 48 8.42 5.13 14.32
C ASN A 48 9.78 4.44 14.46
N LEU A 49 10.17 3.57 13.51
CA LEU A 49 11.46 2.89 13.50
C LEU A 49 12.62 3.87 13.21
N LEU A 50 12.45 4.74 12.22
CA LEU A 50 13.45 5.74 11.82
C LEU A 50 13.56 6.91 12.81
N HIS A 51 12.49 7.19 13.55
CA HIS A 51 12.39 8.33 14.44
C HIS A 51 11.81 7.93 15.80
N PRO A 52 12.49 7.06 16.58
CA PRO A 52 11.93 6.50 17.83
C PRO A 52 11.61 7.55 18.89
N SER A 53 12.27 8.73 18.86
CA SER A 53 12.02 9.85 19.75
C SER A 53 10.89 10.78 19.33
N LYS A 54 10.31 10.61 18.11
CA LYS A 54 9.23 11.45 17.62
C LYS A 54 7.87 10.80 17.85
N ASP A 55 6.87 11.63 18.13
CA ASP A 55 5.47 11.19 18.15
C ASP A 55 4.92 11.20 16.71
N VAL A 56 4.91 10.03 16.09
CA VAL A 56 4.36 9.85 14.73
C VAL A 56 2.84 9.94 14.77
N SER A 57 2.27 10.72 13.87
CA SER A 57 0.83 11.00 13.81
C SER A 57 0.36 11.28 12.38
N PHE A 58 -0.95 11.32 12.16
CA PHE A 58 -1.51 11.70 10.86
C PHE A 58 -1.20 13.16 10.47
N LEU A 59 -0.86 14.01 11.43
CA LEU A 59 -0.54 15.42 11.16
C LEU A 59 0.91 15.63 10.71
N ASN A 60 1.82 14.70 11.03
CA ASN A 60 3.24 14.84 10.67
C ASN A 60 3.79 13.74 9.76
N ILE A 61 3.03 12.67 9.49
CA ILE A 61 3.50 11.56 8.66
C ILE A 61 3.93 12.01 7.25
N GLU A 62 3.28 13.05 6.70
CA GLU A 62 3.64 13.59 5.39
C GLU A 62 5.00 14.32 5.38
N SER A 63 5.48 14.77 6.53
CA SER A 63 6.81 15.35 6.66
C SER A 63 7.89 14.31 6.92
N LEU A 64 7.53 13.13 7.44
CA LEU A 64 8.45 12.03 7.74
C LEU A 64 8.60 11.08 6.55
N ILE A 65 7.47 10.67 5.97
CA ILE A 65 7.40 9.79 4.80
C ILE A 65 6.35 10.38 3.85
N PRO A 66 6.74 11.28 2.95
CA PRO A 66 5.82 11.97 2.05
C PRO A 66 5.13 11.02 1.08
N ASP A 67 3.90 11.36 0.71
CA ASP A 67 3.10 10.66 -0.28
C ASP A 67 3.13 11.42 -1.61
N THR A 68 3.55 10.76 -2.70
CA THR A 68 3.62 11.37 -4.04
C THR A 68 2.27 11.86 -4.55
N THR A 69 1.16 11.38 -3.98
CA THR A 69 -0.20 11.81 -4.33
C THR A 69 -0.67 13.05 -3.59
N THR A 70 0.05 13.50 -2.57
CA THR A 70 -0.33 14.63 -1.70
C THR A 70 0.69 15.76 -1.68
N ILE A 71 1.95 15.46 -2.00
CA ILE A 71 3.05 16.44 -2.02
C ILE A 71 3.37 16.90 -3.44
N SER A 72 3.76 18.17 -3.61
CA SER A 72 4.24 18.65 -4.91
C SER A 72 5.70 18.22 -5.17
N SER A 73 6.06 18.08 -6.45
CA SER A 73 7.41 17.72 -6.90
C SER A 73 8.48 18.66 -6.32
N LEU A 74 8.18 19.97 -6.32
CA LEU A 74 9.09 21.00 -5.77
C LEU A 74 9.31 20.81 -4.25
N ARG A 75 8.23 20.57 -3.50
CA ARG A 75 8.33 20.33 -2.05
C ARG A 75 9.05 19.03 -1.75
N LEU A 76 8.75 17.96 -2.50
CA LEU A 76 9.41 16.68 -2.35
C LEU A 76 10.92 16.78 -2.58
N LYS A 77 11.36 17.57 -3.58
CA LYS A 77 12.79 17.83 -3.86
C LYS A 77 13.53 18.50 -2.70
N ARG A 78 12.82 19.27 -1.86
CA ARG A 78 13.40 20.02 -0.72
C ARG A 78 13.50 19.20 0.57
N ILE A 79 12.93 17.99 0.60
CA ILE A 79 13.02 17.12 1.78
C ILE A 79 14.46 16.64 1.92
N PRO A 80 15.04 16.70 3.14
CA PRO A 80 16.38 16.21 3.42
C PRO A 80 16.56 14.74 3.03
N ARG A 81 17.73 14.40 2.54
CA ARG A 81 18.11 13.03 2.15
C ARG A 81 18.86 12.33 3.29
N PRO A 82 18.81 10.97 3.38
CA PRO A 82 18.04 10.06 2.51
C PRO A 82 16.53 10.17 2.76
N ARG A 83 15.71 9.99 1.71
CA ARG A 83 14.25 10.09 1.81
C ARG A 83 13.61 8.71 1.79
N VAL A 84 12.55 8.55 2.56
CA VAL A 84 11.60 7.44 2.41
C VAL A 84 10.31 8.02 1.85
N ILE A 85 9.85 7.52 0.70
CA ILE A 85 8.77 8.13 -0.09
C ILE A 85 7.70 7.08 -0.38
N LYS A 86 6.44 7.41 -0.08
CA LYS A 86 5.29 6.56 -0.38
C LYS A 86 4.77 6.81 -1.80
N THR A 87 4.45 5.72 -2.49
CA THR A 87 3.78 5.78 -3.80
C THR A 87 2.87 4.57 -4.02
N HIS A 88 2.03 4.63 -5.06
CA HIS A 88 1.20 3.51 -5.55
C HIS A 88 1.53 3.12 -6.99
N GLU A 89 2.61 3.66 -7.53
CA GLU A 89 2.98 3.49 -8.93
C GLU A 89 3.32 2.03 -9.28
N TYR A 90 3.15 1.71 -10.57
CA TYR A 90 3.73 0.52 -11.19
C TYR A 90 5.25 0.51 -11.05
N PHE A 91 5.85 -0.62 -11.47
CA PHE A 91 7.28 -0.72 -11.59
C PHE A 91 7.88 0.52 -12.30
N ASP A 92 8.85 1.11 -11.60
CA ASP A 92 9.65 2.21 -12.10
C ASP A 92 11.13 1.88 -11.87
N HIS A 93 11.88 1.73 -12.97
CA HIS A 93 13.29 1.37 -12.92
C HIS A 93 14.17 2.40 -12.19
N ARG A 94 13.69 3.64 -12.06
CA ARG A 94 14.40 4.71 -11.35
C ARG A 94 14.45 4.51 -9.84
N TYR A 95 13.57 3.68 -9.27
CA TYR A 95 13.49 3.49 -7.82
C TYR A 95 14.64 2.61 -7.34
N PRO A 96 15.62 3.18 -6.60
CA PRO A 96 16.85 2.46 -6.25
C PRO A 96 16.60 1.37 -5.21
N LYS A 97 15.73 1.62 -4.23
CA LYS A 97 15.42 0.74 -3.11
C LYS A 97 13.92 0.74 -2.84
N VAL A 98 13.32 -0.44 -2.72
CA VAL A 98 11.85 -0.57 -2.67
C VAL A 98 11.43 -1.53 -1.55
N VAL A 99 10.54 -1.06 -0.69
CA VAL A 99 9.70 -1.88 0.18
C VAL A 99 8.34 -1.98 -0.51
N TYR A 100 7.99 -3.16 -1.01
CA TYR A 100 6.73 -3.41 -1.69
C TYR A 100 5.77 -4.16 -0.78
N ILE A 101 4.63 -3.54 -0.45
CA ILE A 101 3.61 -4.14 0.41
C ILE A 101 2.54 -4.76 -0.47
N VAL A 102 2.29 -6.05 -0.26
CA VAL A 102 1.20 -6.80 -0.91
C VAL A 102 0.19 -7.24 0.12
N ARG A 103 -1.06 -7.37 -0.29
CA ARG A 103 -2.17 -7.87 0.50
C ARG A 103 -3.10 -8.71 -0.37
N ASP A 104 -3.78 -9.70 0.23
CA ASP A 104 -4.78 -10.51 -0.45
C ASP A 104 -5.81 -9.62 -1.18
N PRO A 105 -5.95 -9.76 -2.53
CA PRO A 105 -6.84 -8.90 -3.32
C PRO A 105 -8.32 -9.02 -2.90
N ARG A 106 -8.71 -10.13 -2.28
CA ARG A 106 -10.06 -10.34 -1.74
C ARG A 106 -10.35 -9.44 -0.53
N ASP A 107 -9.33 -9.16 0.30
CA ASP A 107 -9.43 -8.16 1.38
C ASP A 107 -9.23 -6.73 0.85
N VAL A 108 -8.41 -6.56 -0.18
CA VAL A 108 -8.18 -5.25 -0.79
C VAL A 108 -9.45 -4.68 -1.41
N VAL A 109 -10.22 -5.47 -2.16
CA VAL A 109 -11.48 -5.02 -2.78
C VAL A 109 -12.47 -4.52 -1.74
N LEU A 110 -12.61 -5.21 -0.60
CA LEU A 110 -13.46 -4.77 0.51
C LEU A 110 -12.97 -3.45 1.11
N SER A 111 -11.66 -3.31 1.26
CA SER A 111 -11.05 -2.08 1.78
C SER A 111 -11.22 -0.90 0.81
N CYS A 112 -11.11 -1.14 -0.49
CA CYS A 112 -11.36 -0.14 -1.54
C CYS A 112 -12.83 0.30 -1.54
N HIS A 113 -13.77 -0.65 -1.48
CA HIS A 113 -15.20 -0.36 -1.41
C HIS A 113 -15.54 0.55 -0.21
N ASN A 114 -15.07 0.20 0.99
CA ASN A 114 -15.26 1.03 2.18
C ASN A 114 -14.60 2.41 2.06
N PHE A 115 -13.43 2.46 1.45
CA PHE A 115 -12.72 3.72 1.23
C PHE A 115 -13.49 4.65 0.30
N GLN A 116 -13.99 4.16 -0.83
CA GLN A 116 -14.76 4.98 -1.77
C GLN A 116 -16.08 5.47 -1.16
N ARG A 117 -16.73 4.65 -0.32
CA ARG A 117 -17.92 5.09 0.45
C ARG A 117 -17.55 6.19 1.46
N LYS A 118 -16.44 6.04 2.20
CA LYS A 118 -15.94 7.07 3.12
C LYS A 118 -15.72 8.41 2.41
N TYR A 119 -15.18 8.36 1.20
CA TYR A 119 -14.87 9.53 0.39
C TYR A 119 -16.05 9.98 -0.49
N ARG A 120 -17.23 9.32 -0.37
CA ARG A 120 -18.44 9.61 -1.15
C ARG A 120 -18.23 9.54 -2.67
N GLN A 121 -17.32 8.67 -3.11
CA GLN A 121 -17.04 8.40 -4.52
C GLN A 121 -18.05 7.41 -5.10
N ILE A 122 -18.65 6.59 -4.24
CA ILE A 122 -19.76 5.71 -4.56
C ILE A 122 -20.87 5.86 -3.51
N PRO A 123 -22.14 5.60 -3.84
CA PRO A 123 -23.23 5.60 -2.88
C PRO A 123 -23.12 4.44 -1.88
N ASP A 124 -23.76 4.56 -0.72
CA ASP A 124 -23.76 3.50 0.31
C ASP A 124 -24.37 2.18 -0.18
N ALA A 125 -25.38 2.28 -1.03
CA ALA A 125 -26.08 1.14 -1.62
C ALA A 125 -25.35 0.55 -2.85
N TYR A 126 -24.11 0.98 -3.16
CA TYR A 126 -23.38 0.43 -4.31
C TYR A 126 -23.12 -1.06 -4.12
N PRO A 127 -23.63 -1.94 -5.00
CA PRO A 127 -23.53 -3.39 -4.80
C PRO A 127 -22.09 -3.87 -4.80
N LEU A 128 -21.72 -4.68 -3.80
CA LEU A 128 -20.37 -5.20 -3.68
C LEU A 128 -19.96 -6.09 -4.87
N GLU A 129 -20.90 -6.85 -5.45
CA GLU A 129 -20.62 -7.66 -6.64
C GLU A 129 -20.24 -6.80 -7.85
N GLN A 130 -20.96 -5.71 -8.08
CA GLN A 130 -20.63 -4.74 -9.13
C GLN A 130 -19.29 -4.08 -8.84
N TYR A 131 -19.00 -3.79 -7.57
CA TYR A 131 -17.72 -3.22 -7.17
C TYR A 131 -16.54 -4.18 -7.44
N VAL A 132 -16.74 -5.50 -7.29
CA VAL A 132 -15.73 -6.50 -7.68
C VAL A 132 -15.45 -6.41 -9.18
N ASP A 133 -16.47 -6.26 -10.03
CA ASP A 133 -16.29 -6.11 -11.47
C ASP A 133 -15.48 -4.82 -11.80
N ASP A 134 -15.80 -3.71 -11.15
CA ASP A 134 -15.05 -2.47 -11.29
C ASP A 134 -13.60 -2.59 -10.80
N PHE A 135 -13.37 -3.33 -9.71
CA PHE A 135 -12.03 -3.59 -9.18
C PHE A 135 -11.18 -4.41 -10.15
N LEU A 136 -11.75 -5.43 -10.77
CA LEU A 136 -11.07 -6.29 -11.75
C LEU A 136 -10.61 -5.55 -13.01
N VAL A 137 -11.32 -4.48 -13.38
CA VAL A 137 -10.98 -3.65 -14.56
C VAL A 137 -10.30 -2.33 -14.20
N GLY A 138 -9.85 -2.17 -12.95
CA GLY A 138 -9.09 -1.00 -12.50
C GLY A 138 -9.91 0.29 -12.32
N ARG A 139 -11.24 0.20 -12.20
CA ARG A 139 -12.10 1.38 -11.94
C ARG A 139 -12.21 1.76 -10.47
N SER A 140 -11.74 0.91 -9.57
CA SER A 140 -11.79 1.12 -8.12
C SER A 140 -10.71 2.04 -7.56
N THR A 141 -9.76 2.44 -8.39
CA THR A 141 -8.65 3.33 -8.03
C THR A 141 -8.36 4.28 -9.18
N GLU A 142 -7.36 5.14 -9.03
CA GLU A 142 -6.89 5.95 -10.15
C GLU A 142 -6.34 5.05 -11.26
N ARG A 143 -6.73 5.30 -12.50
CA ARG A 143 -6.30 4.52 -13.67
C ARG A 143 -4.78 4.44 -13.83
N ALA A 144 -4.08 5.42 -13.30
CA ALA A 144 -2.61 5.45 -13.31
C ALA A 144 -1.97 4.28 -12.56
N TRP A 145 -2.69 3.62 -11.64
CA TRP A 145 -2.16 2.51 -10.83
C TRP A 145 -2.60 1.13 -11.33
N GLY A 146 -3.50 1.07 -12.33
CA GLY A 146 -4.02 -0.15 -12.95
C GLY A 146 -4.83 -1.05 -12.04
N THR A 147 -4.92 -2.30 -12.43
CA THR A 147 -5.51 -3.37 -11.60
C THR A 147 -4.51 -3.84 -10.53
N TRP A 148 -5.02 -4.56 -9.52
CA TRP A 148 -4.15 -5.19 -8.52
C TRP A 148 -3.13 -6.14 -9.17
N GLY A 149 -3.60 -6.97 -10.11
CA GLY A 149 -2.72 -7.93 -10.79
C GLY A 149 -1.64 -7.27 -11.63
N GLU A 150 -1.97 -6.21 -12.36
CA GLU A 150 -0.98 -5.46 -13.16
C GLU A 150 0.06 -4.79 -12.27
N ASN A 151 -0.38 -4.10 -11.22
CA ASN A 151 0.53 -3.40 -10.31
C ASN A 151 1.48 -4.37 -9.60
N VAL A 152 0.93 -5.41 -8.95
CA VAL A 152 1.71 -6.43 -8.24
C VAL A 152 2.61 -7.20 -9.20
N GLY A 153 2.05 -7.64 -10.34
CA GLY A 153 2.79 -8.37 -11.36
C GLY A 153 3.98 -7.58 -11.91
N SER A 154 3.82 -6.28 -12.13
CA SER A 154 4.89 -5.41 -12.64
C SER A 154 6.11 -5.38 -11.71
N TRP A 155 5.89 -5.32 -10.40
CA TRP A 155 6.96 -5.31 -9.40
C TRP A 155 7.61 -6.68 -9.22
N LEU A 156 6.80 -7.74 -9.12
CA LEU A 156 7.31 -9.09 -8.90
C LEU A 156 8.12 -9.58 -10.11
N SER A 157 7.62 -9.40 -11.33
CA SER A 157 8.34 -9.81 -12.53
C SER A 157 9.67 -9.09 -12.73
N SER A 158 9.78 -7.85 -12.23
CA SER A 158 10.96 -7.00 -12.46
C SER A 158 11.96 -7.00 -11.30
N ARG A 159 11.54 -7.29 -10.07
CA ARG A 159 12.36 -7.11 -8.87
C ARG A 159 12.43 -8.29 -7.92
N SER A 160 11.67 -9.38 -8.12
CA SER A 160 11.79 -10.55 -7.24
C SER A 160 13.24 -11.05 -7.17
N GLY A 161 13.72 -11.29 -5.95
CA GLY A 161 15.10 -11.71 -5.71
C GLY A 161 16.16 -10.61 -5.79
N HIS A 162 15.80 -9.36 -6.14
CA HIS A 162 16.77 -8.27 -6.18
C HIS A 162 17.11 -7.77 -4.76
N PRO A 163 18.39 -7.56 -4.40
CA PRO A 163 18.79 -7.18 -3.03
C PRO A 163 18.25 -5.81 -2.57
N SER A 164 17.87 -4.94 -3.50
CA SER A 164 17.22 -3.66 -3.19
C SER A 164 15.69 -3.70 -3.23
N PHE A 165 15.09 -4.91 -3.20
CA PHE A 165 13.65 -5.11 -3.19
C PHE A 165 13.23 -5.98 -2.01
N LEU A 166 12.41 -5.44 -1.13
CA LEU A 166 11.83 -6.15 0.00
C LEU A 166 10.32 -6.32 -0.22
N LEU A 167 9.90 -7.55 -0.44
CA LEU A 167 8.47 -7.90 -0.46
C LEU A 167 7.99 -8.10 0.97
N VAL A 168 6.91 -7.40 1.33
CA VAL A 168 6.26 -7.48 2.65
C VAL A 168 4.80 -7.84 2.45
N ARG A 169 4.36 -8.97 3.00
CA ARG A 169 2.94 -9.32 3.03
C ARG A 169 2.29 -8.69 4.25
N PHE A 170 1.15 -8.04 4.02
CA PHE A 170 0.36 -7.43 5.09
C PHE A 170 -0.04 -8.45 6.16
N GLU A 171 -0.35 -9.67 5.73
CA GLU A 171 -0.75 -10.78 6.58
C GLU A 171 0.39 -11.23 7.50
N ASP A 172 1.61 -11.32 6.95
CA ASP A 172 2.81 -11.73 7.72
C ASP A 172 3.17 -10.66 8.76
N MET A 173 3.06 -9.38 8.40
CA MET A 173 3.24 -8.28 9.36
C MET A 173 2.23 -8.31 10.52
N LEU A 174 1.02 -8.83 10.29
CA LEU A 174 0.03 -9.03 11.35
C LEU A 174 0.32 -10.24 12.23
N GLN A 175 0.78 -11.34 11.63
CA GLN A 175 1.03 -12.61 12.33
C GLN A 175 2.37 -12.64 13.04
N HIS A 176 3.41 -12.07 12.42
CA HIS A 176 4.80 -12.09 12.88
C HIS A 176 5.41 -10.68 12.95
N PRO A 177 4.79 -9.73 13.70
CA PRO A 177 5.17 -8.32 13.64
C PRO A 177 6.61 -8.03 14.04
N HIS A 178 7.20 -8.78 14.99
CA HIS A 178 8.59 -8.60 15.42
C HIS A 178 9.57 -9.01 14.32
N GLU A 179 9.36 -10.17 13.71
CA GLU A 179 10.21 -10.71 12.65
C GLU A 179 10.16 -9.83 11.41
N GLU A 180 8.96 -9.46 10.97
CA GLU A 180 8.77 -8.62 9.80
C GLU A 180 9.30 -7.19 10.02
N LEU A 181 9.13 -6.62 11.21
CA LEU A 181 9.66 -5.31 11.54
C LEU A 181 11.18 -5.32 11.65
N LYS A 182 11.77 -6.42 12.19
CA LYS A 182 13.23 -6.60 12.19
C LYS A 182 13.76 -6.69 10.76
N ARG A 183 13.14 -7.51 9.90
CA ARG A 183 13.51 -7.66 8.48
C ARG A 183 13.42 -6.32 7.74
N LEU A 184 12.39 -5.54 8.04
CA LEU A 184 12.20 -4.19 7.49
C LEU A 184 13.30 -3.23 7.98
N GLY A 185 13.65 -3.28 9.28
CA GLY A 185 14.75 -2.49 9.88
C GLY A 185 16.08 -2.83 9.24
N ASP A 186 16.43 -4.11 9.14
CA ASP A 186 17.66 -4.58 8.51
C ASP A 186 17.75 -4.09 7.04
N PHE A 187 16.64 -4.19 6.30
CA PHE A 187 16.58 -3.68 4.93
C PHE A 187 16.75 -2.16 4.87
N LEU A 188 16.23 -1.40 5.82
CA LEU A 188 16.40 0.05 5.88
C LEU A 188 17.77 0.49 6.43
N GLY A 189 18.56 -0.44 6.96
CA GLY A 189 19.86 -0.16 7.59
C GLY A 189 19.71 0.39 9.01
N VAL A 190 18.63 0.06 9.70
CA VAL A 190 18.33 0.48 11.08
C VAL A 190 18.50 -0.70 12.02
N ALA A 191 19.51 -0.63 12.88
CA ALA A 191 19.65 -1.58 13.99
C ALA A 191 18.62 -1.24 15.07
N ALA A 192 17.63 -2.12 15.26
CA ALA A 192 16.60 -1.94 16.28
C ALA A 192 16.75 -3.02 17.36
N THR A 193 16.77 -2.58 18.63
CA THR A 193 16.70 -3.50 19.77
C THR A 193 15.27 -4.05 19.92
N VAL A 194 15.11 -5.10 20.70
CA VAL A 194 13.77 -5.69 20.99
C VAL A 194 12.83 -4.63 21.57
N GLU A 195 13.33 -3.78 22.47
CA GLU A 195 12.56 -2.72 23.13
C GLU A 195 12.06 -1.68 22.10
N ILE A 196 12.90 -1.32 21.13
CA ILE A 196 12.51 -0.40 20.03
C ILE A 196 11.44 -1.06 19.17
N LEU A 197 11.60 -2.34 18.80
CA LEU A 197 10.61 -3.06 18.01
C LEU A 197 9.25 -3.12 18.71
N GLU A 198 9.24 -3.46 20.01
CA GLU A 198 8.01 -3.46 20.81
C GLU A 198 7.36 -2.08 20.91
N GLN A 199 8.15 -1.03 21.09
CA GLN A 199 7.66 0.35 21.11
C GLN A 199 7.02 0.73 19.77
N VAL A 200 7.67 0.40 18.64
CA VAL A 200 7.16 0.65 17.29
C VAL A 200 5.84 -0.07 17.06
N ILE A 201 5.75 -1.36 17.44
CA ILE A 201 4.54 -2.17 17.31
C ILE A 201 3.39 -1.54 18.13
N ARG A 202 3.63 -1.19 19.39
CA ARG A 202 2.61 -0.56 20.24
C ARG A 202 2.12 0.77 19.64
N ARG A 203 3.04 1.67 19.27
CA ARG A 203 2.70 2.99 18.72
C ARG A 203 1.99 2.91 17.37
N SER A 204 2.25 1.87 16.61
CA SER A 204 1.64 1.64 15.29
C SER A 204 0.49 0.63 15.33
N SER A 205 0.04 0.20 16.50
CA SER A 205 -1.08 -0.71 16.63
C SER A 205 -2.36 -0.10 16.05
N ALA A 206 -3.27 -0.95 15.57
CA ALA A 206 -4.53 -0.49 15.00
C ALA A 206 -5.33 0.36 15.98
N ASP A 207 -5.29 0.04 17.27
CA ASP A 207 -6.00 0.78 18.30
C ASP A 207 -5.36 2.15 18.51
N SER A 208 -4.03 2.23 18.64
CA SER A 208 -3.29 3.50 18.72
C SER A 208 -3.56 4.38 17.49
N MET A 209 -3.55 3.79 16.29
CA MET A 209 -3.84 4.54 15.06
C MET A 209 -5.30 5.01 14.97
N ARG A 210 -6.28 4.23 15.45
CA ARG A 210 -7.70 4.65 15.51
C ARG A 210 -7.90 5.80 16.51
N GLU A 211 -7.23 5.74 17.66
CA GLU A 211 -7.26 6.85 18.62
C GLU A 211 -6.67 8.13 18.01
N LEU A 212 -5.55 8.03 17.30
CA LEU A 212 -4.96 9.16 16.58
C LEU A 212 -5.91 9.68 15.49
N GLU A 213 -6.52 8.79 14.70
CA GLU A 213 -7.53 9.18 13.70
C GLU A 213 -8.66 9.97 14.37
N LYS A 214 -9.23 9.44 15.45
CA LYS A 214 -10.34 10.09 16.17
C LYS A 214 -9.95 11.46 16.73
N LYS A 215 -8.74 11.59 17.27
CA LYS A 215 -8.23 12.86 17.82
C LYS A 215 -7.91 13.90 16.75
N GLN A 216 -7.49 13.44 15.56
CA GLN A 216 -6.90 14.30 14.53
C GLN A 216 -7.78 14.47 13.27
N GLN A 217 -8.91 13.78 13.19
CA GLN A 217 -9.75 13.72 11.97
C GLN A 217 -10.23 15.10 11.47
N ASP A 218 -10.35 16.09 12.35
CA ASP A 218 -10.79 17.44 11.98
C ASP A 218 -9.65 18.29 11.41
N GLN A 219 -8.41 17.97 11.74
CA GLN A 219 -7.21 18.68 11.31
C GLN A 219 -6.52 17.95 10.15
N TRP A 220 -6.56 16.63 10.15
CA TRP A 220 -5.91 15.83 9.12
C TRP A 220 -6.60 15.98 7.76
N VAL A 221 -5.84 16.43 6.77
CA VAL A 221 -6.33 16.71 5.41
C VAL A 221 -7.02 15.49 4.78
N GLY A 222 -6.53 14.28 5.06
CA GLY A 222 -7.09 13.03 4.55
C GLY A 222 -8.44 12.61 5.18
N ALA A 223 -8.89 13.27 6.26
CA ALA A 223 -10.14 12.91 6.93
C ALA A 223 -11.14 14.06 7.10
N ARG A 224 -10.68 15.31 7.25
CA ARG A 224 -11.50 16.46 7.67
C ARG A 224 -12.75 16.76 6.81
N LYS A 225 -12.73 16.40 5.54
CA LYS A 225 -13.83 16.62 4.58
C LYS A 225 -14.64 15.35 4.28
N HIS A 226 -14.34 14.24 4.94
CA HIS A 226 -14.88 12.93 4.64
C HIS A 226 -15.78 12.42 5.77
N ARG A 227 -16.48 11.32 5.50
CA ARG A 227 -17.36 10.68 6.48
C ARG A 227 -16.59 10.23 7.71
N LYS A 228 -17.15 10.50 8.90
CA LYS A 228 -16.55 10.11 10.19
C LYS A 228 -17.10 8.79 10.73
N ASP A 229 -18.26 8.38 10.25
CA ASP A 229 -18.91 7.10 10.60
C ASP A 229 -18.22 5.88 9.97
N ILE A 230 -17.42 6.07 8.91
CA ILE A 230 -16.57 5.04 8.33
C ILE A 230 -15.12 5.37 8.72
N PRO A 231 -14.43 4.53 9.52
CA PRO A 231 -13.05 4.79 9.91
C PRO A 231 -12.11 4.65 8.70
N PHE A 232 -11.04 5.45 8.68
CA PHE A 232 -9.95 5.30 7.72
C PHE A 232 -9.07 4.09 8.07
N VAL A 233 -8.74 3.96 9.37
CA VAL A 233 -8.04 2.80 9.90
C VAL A 233 -9.03 1.66 10.06
N GLY A 234 -8.98 0.72 9.13
CA GLY A 234 -9.88 -0.44 9.09
C GLY A 234 -9.71 -1.42 10.26
N SER A 235 -10.26 -2.63 10.11
CA SER A 235 -10.23 -3.66 11.15
C SER A 235 -8.83 -4.17 11.50
N ALA A 236 -7.82 -3.88 10.67
CA ALA A 236 -6.46 -4.44 10.78
C ALA A 236 -6.46 -5.99 10.93
N ARG A 237 -7.32 -6.64 10.17
CA ARG A 237 -7.47 -8.11 10.14
C ARG A 237 -7.25 -8.61 8.73
N ALA A 238 -6.64 -9.76 8.62
CA ALA A 238 -6.54 -10.55 7.40
C ALA A 238 -7.69 -11.56 7.32
N GLY A 239 -8.08 -11.93 6.11
CA GLY A 239 -9.11 -12.95 5.87
C GLY A 239 -10.55 -12.49 6.13
N GLY A 240 -10.79 -11.19 6.27
CA GLY A 240 -12.12 -10.62 6.45
C GLY A 240 -13.07 -10.87 5.25
N TRP A 241 -12.47 -11.14 4.10
CA TRP A 241 -13.19 -11.49 2.87
C TRP A 241 -14.02 -12.77 3.01
N LYS A 242 -13.58 -13.75 3.82
CA LYS A 242 -14.28 -15.03 4.03
C LYS A 242 -15.73 -14.84 4.53
N ALA A 243 -15.97 -13.81 5.33
CA ALA A 243 -17.28 -13.52 5.89
C ALA A 243 -18.10 -12.48 5.11
N LYS A 244 -17.47 -11.72 4.22
CA LYS A 244 -18.08 -10.51 3.63
C LYS A 244 -18.15 -10.53 2.12
N LEU A 245 -17.23 -11.20 1.44
CA LEU A 245 -17.21 -11.21 -0.01
C LEU A 245 -18.11 -12.35 -0.53
N PRO A 246 -19.06 -12.07 -1.43
CA PRO A 246 -19.85 -13.11 -2.06
C PRO A 246 -18.96 -14.14 -2.77
N GLU A 247 -19.34 -15.41 -2.72
CA GLU A 247 -18.60 -16.52 -3.32
C GLU A 247 -18.30 -16.28 -4.81
N ARG A 248 -19.26 -15.73 -5.54
CA ARG A 248 -19.06 -15.33 -6.95
C ARG A 248 -17.99 -14.27 -7.11
N GLY A 249 -17.88 -13.33 -6.17
CA GLY A 249 -16.82 -12.31 -6.17
C GLY A 249 -15.45 -12.94 -5.91
N VAL A 250 -15.37 -13.90 -4.98
CA VAL A 250 -14.14 -14.67 -4.72
C VAL A 250 -13.69 -15.39 -5.99
N ALA A 251 -14.62 -16.13 -6.63
CA ALA A 251 -14.33 -16.89 -7.85
C ALA A 251 -13.82 -15.99 -9.00
N LYS A 252 -14.41 -14.81 -9.19
CA LYS A 252 -13.95 -13.85 -10.20
C LYS A 252 -12.51 -13.36 -9.94
N ILE A 253 -12.17 -13.02 -8.68
CA ILE A 253 -10.83 -12.56 -8.31
C ILE A 253 -9.80 -13.67 -8.47
N GLU A 254 -10.13 -14.89 -8.02
CA GLU A 254 -9.24 -16.04 -8.16
C GLU A 254 -9.06 -16.46 -9.61
N ALA A 255 -10.10 -16.41 -10.42
CA ALA A 255 -9.99 -16.66 -11.87
C ALA A 255 -9.09 -15.62 -12.57
N ALA A 256 -9.15 -14.35 -12.17
CA ALA A 256 -8.35 -13.29 -12.77
C ALA A 256 -6.87 -13.35 -12.33
N TRP A 257 -6.58 -13.62 -11.06
CA TRP A 257 -5.24 -13.46 -10.48
C TRP A 257 -4.74 -14.65 -9.67
N GLY A 258 -5.39 -15.81 -9.75
CA GLY A 258 -5.08 -16.99 -8.95
C GLY A 258 -3.61 -17.43 -9.05
N HIS A 259 -3.01 -17.38 -10.24
CA HIS A 259 -1.59 -17.71 -10.41
C HIS A 259 -0.66 -16.79 -9.61
N LEU A 260 -0.97 -15.48 -9.59
CA LEU A 260 -0.20 -14.49 -8.85
C LEU A 260 -0.46 -14.61 -7.34
N MET A 261 -1.69 -14.93 -6.96
CA MET A 261 -2.06 -15.19 -5.57
C MET A 261 -1.31 -16.39 -5.00
N LEU A 262 -1.25 -17.49 -5.76
CA LEU A 262 -0.48 -18.70 -5.38
C LEU A 262 1.02 -18.41 -5.25
N ALA A 263 1.60 -17.66 -6.20
CA ALA A 263 3.00 -17.26 -6.14
C ALA A 263 3.32 -16.39 -4.90
N LEU A 264 2.32 -15.69 -4.37
CA LEU A 264 2.41 -14.90 -3.15
C LEU A 264 2.03 -15.69 -1.88
N GLY A 265 1.71 -16.98 -1.98
CA GLY A 265 1.34 -17.84 -0.85
C GLY A 265 -0.09 -17.62 -0.35
N TYR A 266 -1.01 -17.14 -1.19
CA TYR A 266 -2.44 -17.10 -0.87
C TYR A 266 -3.14 -18.35 -1.38
N ASP A 267 -3.89 -19.03 -0.51
CA ASP A 267 -4.69 -20.19 -0.88
C ASP A 267 -5.89 -19.78 -1.75
N LEU A 268 -6.20 -20.57 -2.76
CA LEU A 268 -7.41 -20.44 -3.56
C LEU A 268 -8.48 -21.39 -2.97
N VAL A 269 -9.72 -20.90 -2.95
CA VAL A 269 -10.86 -21.66 -2.39
C VAL A 269 -11.87 -22.09 -3.45
N THR A 270 -11.71 -21.61 -4.70
CA THR A 270 -12.60 -21.98 -5.82
C THR A 270 -11.91 -22.98 -6.74
N THR A 271 -12.62 -24.05 -7.10
CA THR A 271 -12.13 -25.13 -7.95
C THR A 271 -11.82 -24.70 -9.40
N ALA A 272 -12.39 -23.60 -9.85
CA ALA A 272 -12.18 -23.06 -11.20
C ALA A 272 -10.81 -22.41 -11.42
N ALA A 273 -10.06 -22.16 -10.35
CA ALA A 273 -8.81 -21.40 -10.40
C ALA A 273 -7.54 -22.26 -10.26
N ALA A 274 -7.64 -23.60 -10.25
CA ALA A 274 -6.46 -24.45 -10.25
C ALA A 274 -5.82 -24.44 -11.65
N PRO A 275 -4.71 -23.68 -11.86
CA PRO A 275 -4.01 -23.78 -13.14
C PRO A 275 -3.43 -25.18 -13.30
N ASP A 276 -3.42 -25.69 -14.52
CA ASP A 276 -2.67 -26.91 -14.86
C ASP A 276 -1.23 -26.72 -14.38
N ARG A 277 -0.79 -27.50 -13.40
CA ARG A 277 0.57 -27.45 -12.80
C ARG A 277 1.71 -27.55 -13.81
N ARG A 278 1.41 -27.79 -15.09
CA ARG A 278 2.38 -27.92 -16.18
C ARG A 278 2.78 -26.59 -16.81
N GLN A 279 2.11 -25.46 -16.51
CA GLN A 279 2.43 -24.13 -17.05
C GLN A 279 3.11 -23.17 -16.05
N VAL A 280 3.46 -23.64 -14.87
CA VAL A 280 4.28 -22.86 -13.94
C VAL A 280 5.71 -22.88 -14.45
N LEU A 281 6.24 -21.71 -14.78
CA LEU A 281 7.62 -21.47 -15.22
C LEU A 281 8.62 -22.28 -14.38
N PRO A 282 9.67 -22.87 -14.99
CA PRO A 282 10.63 -23.67 -14.26
C PRO A 282 11.48 -22.84 -13.31
N GLN A 283 11.58 -23.32 -12.06
CA GLN A 283 12.63 -23.02 -11.09
C GLN A 283 12.59 -21.66 -10.37
N THR A 284 11.82 -21.61 -9.29
CA THR A 284 12.23 -20.87 -8.08
C THR A 284 12.38 -21.82 -6.88
N ALA A 285 13.02 -22.95 -7.10
CA ALA A 285 13.38 -23.90 -6.03
C ALA A 285 14.78 -23.61 -5.44
N ALA A 286 15.12 -22.33 -5.18
CA ALA A 286 16.44 -21.96 -4.62
C ALA A 286 16.41 -20.72 -3.72
N LEU A 287 15.30 -20.43 -3.03
CA LEU A 287 15.24 -19.29 -2.09
C LEU A 287 14.80 -19.70 -0.66
N ALA A 288 15.00 -20.97 -0.30
CA ALA A 288 14.91 -21.42 1.08
C ALA A 288 16.27 -22.01 1.49
N ARG A 289 17.25 -21.17 1.79
CA ARG A 289 18.37 -21.42 2.72
C ARG A 289 18.96 -20.09 3.14
#